data_9ecae851db9a1af9f7b6959b051a2e11
#
_entry.id   9ecae851db9a1af9f7b6959b051a2e11
#
_cell.length_a   1.000
_cell.length_b   1.000
_cell.length_c   1.000
_cell.angle_alpha   90.00
_cell.angle_beta   90.00
_cell.angle_gamma   90.00
#
_symmetry.space_group_name_H-M   'P 1'
#
loop_
_entity.id
_entity.type
_entity.pdbx_description
1 polymer ?
#
loop_
_entity_poly.entity_id
_entity_poly.type
_entity_poly.pdbx_seq_one_letter_code
_entity_poly.pdbx_strand_id
1 'polypeptide(L)'
;MTMKKSRERHGFRATLALICASATAATATPLVAVDVGHTLQAPGAISARGRSELAFNHDLARKVVDALHALDVRTVLVNADGRIESLQARPASVPQADFFLSIHHDSTNASELTEWDWMGTPQTFSDRWAGHSMFVSTRNPDLATSLLCGRTIGARLQRAGLMPTDKNARRRAYLDAEHAVHAFDNLVVLYRAQQPALLFEAGVIKHRDEELLLRDEARQQRMAQEIATGLKACLTAGR
;
A
#
# COMPACT_ATOMS: atom_id res chain seq x y z
N MET A 1 51.77 -76.61 34.27
CA MET A 1 50.71 -75.75 34.87
C MET A 1 50.81 -74.40 34.19
N THR A 2 50.06 -74.25 33.15
CA THR A 2 50.22 -73.09 32.17
C THR A 2 48.94 -72.25 32.21
N MET A 3 49.03 -71.07 32.75
CA MET A 3 47.91 -70.12 32.77
C MET A 3 47.78 -69.35 31.43
N LYS A 4 46.63 -69.46 30.79
CA LYS A 4 46.25 -68.80 29.60
C LYS A 4 45.61 -67.42 29.96
N LYS A 5 46.24 -66.26 29.61
CA LYS A 5 45.69 -64.95 29.78
C LYS A 5 44.77 -64.65 28.60
N SER A 6 43.48 -64.42 28.84
CA SER A 6 42.53 -63.90 27.89
C SER A 6 42.71 -62.39 27.75
N ARG A 7 42.82 -61.88 26.51
CA ARG A 7 42.78 -60.47 26.19
C ARG A 7 41.36 -60.07 25.76
N GLU A 8 40.69 -59.27 26.64
CA GLU A 8 39.46 -58.60 26.24
C GLU A 8 39.77 -57.43 25.31
N ARG A 9 39.14 -57.43 24.10
CA ARG A 9 39.19 -56.36 23.12
C ARG A 9 37.97 -55.48 23.39
N HIS A 10 38.17 -54.25 23.97
CA HIS A 10 37.14 -53.20 24.04
C HIS A 10 37.01 -52.60 22.67
N GLY A 11 35.87 -52.85 21.98
CA GLY A 11 35.48 -52.20 20.74
C GLY A 11 34.91 -50.82 21.02
N PHE A 12 35.63 -49.77 20.61
CA PHE A 12 35.18 -48.39 20.63
C PHE A 12 34.18 -48.20 19.49
N ARG A 13 32.89 -48.08 19.79
CA ARG A 13 31.86 -47.71 18.82
C ARG A 13 31.83 -46.19 18.72
N ALA A 14 32.39 -45.61 17.65
CA ALA A 14 32.24 -44.22 17.33
C ALA A 14 30.83 -43.95 16.74
N THR A 15 29.98 -43.30 17.52
CA THR A 15 28.66 -42.85 17.03
C THR A 15 28.85 -41.57 16.25
N LEU A 16 28.71 -41.66 14.93
CA LEU A 16 28.74 -40.51 14.03
C LEU A 16 27.40 -39.75 14.14
N ALA A 17 27.37 -38.61 14.87
CA ALA A 17 26.21 -37.74 14.94
C ALA A 17 26.11 -36.94 13.61
N LEU A 18 25.10 -37.25 12.80
CA LEU A 18 24.78 -36.51 11.57
C LEU A 18 24.08 -35.22 12.00
N ILE A 19 24.80 -34.09 11.99
CA ILE A 19 24.23 -32.76 12.20
C ILE A 19 23.56 -32.35 10.89
N CYS A 20 22.22 -32.49 10.81
CA CYS A 20 21.41 -31.88 9.75
C CYS A 20 21.39 -30.36 9.96
N ALA A 21 22.24 -29.62 9.27
CA ALA A 21 22.14 -28.19 9.15
C ALA A 21 20.92 -27.87 8.30
N SER A 22 19.82 -27.49 8.95
CA SER A 22 18.64 -26.93 8.24
C SER A 22 19.03 -25.57 7.70
N ALA A 23 19.34 -25.49 6.40
CA ALA A 23 19.49 -24.22 5.71
C ALA A 23 18.11 -23.55 5.67
N THR A 24 17.86 -22.58 6.55
CA THR A 24 16.72 -21.67 6.43
C THR A 24 16.98 -20.83 5.18
N ALA A 25 16.23 -21.10 4.10
CA ALA A 25 16.23 -20.23 2.94
C ALA A 25 15.82 -18.83 3.42
N ALA A 26 16.76 -17.87 3.37
CA ALA A 26 16.44 -16.47 3.64
C ALA A 26 15.44 -16.03 2.56
N THR A 27 14.18 -15.81 2.94
CA THR A 27 13.19 -15.25 2.03
C THR A 27 13.65 -13.85 1.64
N ALA A 28 13.74 -13.59 0.32
CA ALA A 28 14.17 -12.29 -0.17
C ALA A 28 13.23 -11.19 0.37
N THR A 29 13.82 -10.09 0.84
CA THR A 29 13.07 -8.93 1.33
C THR A 29 12.15 -8.39 0.24
N PRO A 30 10.84 -8.19 0.47
CA PRO A 30 9.92 -7.69 -0.53
C PRO A 30 10.34 -6.33 -1.10
N LEU A 31 10.03 -6.10 -2.38
CA LEU A 31 10.19 -4.83 -3.06
C LEU A 31 8.82 -4.23 -3.39
N VAL A 32 8.52 -3.04 -2.89
CA VAL A 32 7.27 -2.31 -3.16
C VAL A 32 7.54 -1.10 -4.04
N ALA A 33 6.84 -1.00 -5.17
CA ALA A 33 6.78 0.22 -5.96
C ALA A 33 5.67 1.11 -5.37
N VAL A 34 6.04 2.27 -4.80
CA VAL A 34 5.11 3.28 -4.28
C VAL A 34 4.98 4.38 -5.33
N ASP A 35 3.81 4.51 -5.94
CA ASP A 35 3.55 5.47 -7.00
C ASP A 35 2.87 6.73 -6.45
N VAL A 36 3.39 7.90 -6.82
CA VAL A 36 2.75 9.19 -6.57
C VAL A 36 1.72 9.45 -7.67
N GLY A 37 0.44 9.41 -7.35
CA GLY A 37 -0.65 9.67 -8.29
C GLY A 37 -0.57 11.07 -8.89
N HIS A 38 -1.07 11.22 -10.13
CA HIS A 38 -1.08 12.47 -10.91
C HIS A 38 0.29 12.92 -11.44
N THR A 39 0.32 14.10 -12.10
CA THR A 39 1.54 14.71 -12.65
C THR A 39 1.51 16.23 -12.49
N LEU A 40 2.62 16.89 -12.79
CA LEU A 40 2.69 18.36 -12.80
C LEU A 40 1.71 18.98 -13.83
N GLN A 41 1.49 18.32 -14.97
CA GLN A 41 0.58 18.76 -16.04
C GLN A 41 -0.88 18.44 -15.74
N ALA A 42 -1.13 17.37 -14.98
CA ALA A 42 -2.45 16.92 -14.56
C ALA A 42 -2.45 16.66 -13.05
N PRO A 43 -2.48 17.72 -12.21
CA PRO A 43 -2.22 17.63 -10.77
C PRO A 43 -3.38 17.04 -9.95
N GLY A 44 -4.40 16.50 -10.61
CA GLY A 44 -5.57 15.92 -9.97
C GLY A 44 -6.58 16.96 -9.49
N ALA A 45 -7.39 16.57 -8.53
CA ALA A 45 -8.37 17.47 -7.93
C ALA A 45 -7.69 18.59 -7.13
N ILE A 46 -8.41 19.70 -6.99
CA ILE A 46 -8.00 20.80 -6.10
C ILE A 46 -8.81 20.69 -4.80
N SER A 47 -8.16 20.74 -3.67
CA SER A 47 -8.77 20.61 -2.35
C SER A 47 -9.74 21.74 -2.01
N ALA A 48 -10.45 21.64 -0.91
CA ALA A 48 -11.34 22.69 -0.43
C ALA A 48 -10.62 24.05 -0.23
N ARG A 49 -9.31 24.05 0.02
CA ARG A 49 -8.48 25.25 0.24
C ARG A 49 -7.44 25.52 -0.84
N GLY A 50 -7.59 24.91 -2.03
CA GLY A 50 -6.76 25.27 -3.19
C GLY A 50 -5.47 24.48 -3.37
N ARG A 51 -5.21 23.42 -2.57
CA ARG A 51 -4.04 22.57 -2.74
C ARG A 51 -4.32 21.44 -3.72
N SER A 52 -3.37 21.12 -4.60
CA SER A 52 -3.52 20.04 -5.57
C SER A 52 -3.43 18.67 -4.93
N GLU A 53 -4.14 17.69 -5.48
CA GLU A 53 -4.08 16.28 -5.10
C GLU A 53 -2.65 15.72 -5.22
N LEU A 54 -1.91 16.06 -6.28
CA LEU A 54 -0.50 15.67 -6.45
C LEU A 54 0.34 16.01 -5.22
N ALA A 55 0.11 17.19 -4.62
CA ALA A 55 0.88 17.60 -3.45
C ALA A 55 0.55 16.76 -2.21
N PHE A 56 -0.71 16.37 -2.01
CA PHE A 56 -1.11 15.43 -0.95
C PHE A 56 -0.53 14.03 -1.18
N ASN A 57 -0.61 13.55 -2.42
CA ASN A 57 -0.10 12.23 -2.81
C ASN A 57 1.41 12.12 -2.55
N HIS A 58 2.15 13.17 -2.89
CA HIS A 58 3.59 13.24 -2.69
C HIS A 58 3.97 13.18 -1.20
N ASP A 59 3.28 13.95 -0.33
CA ASP A 59 3.55 13.95 1.10
C ASP A 59 3.32 12.58 1.73
N LEU A 60 2.17 11.95 1.42
CA LEU A 60 1.85 10.64 1.98
C LEU A 60 2.74 9.53 1.42
N ALA A 61 3.00 9.53 0.10
CA ALA A 61 3.83 8.51 -0.53
C ALA A 61 5.25 8.45 0.07
N ARG A 62 5.86 9.60 0.36
CA ARG A 62 7.15 9.67 1.04
C ARG A 62 7.10 9.03 2.44
N LYS A 63 6.09 9.37 3.23
CA LYS A 63 5.91 8.79 4.57
C LYS A 63 5.66 7.27 4.51
N VAL A 64 4.97 6.79 3.48
CA VAL A 64 4.78 5.35 3.25
C VAL A 64 6.11 4.67 2.92
N VAL A 65 6.96 5.29 2.09
CA VAL A 65 8.32 4.79 1.80
C VAL A 65 9.14 4.71 3.09
N ASP A 66 9.16 5.77 3.90
CA ASP A 66 9.91 5.81 5.16
C ASP A 66 9.40 4.74 6.14
N ALA A 67 8.08 4.56 6.24
CA ALA A 67 7.48 3.54 7.10
C ALA A 67 7.78 2.10 6.62
N LEU A 68 7.83 1.86 5.30
CA LEU A 68 8.23 0.57 4.74
C LEU A 68 9.71 0.28 5.00
N HIS A 69 10.59 1.27 4.85
CA HIS A 69 12.02 1.13 5.18
C HIS A 69 12.24 0.80 6.66
N ALA A 70 11.48 1.44 7.57
CA ALA A 70 11.53 1.14 9.01
C ALA A 70 11.10 -0.30 9.33
N LEU A 71 10.45 -0.98 8.41
CA LEU A 71 10.04 -2.39 8.50
C LEU A 71 10.93 -3.32 7.66
N ASP A 72 12.11 -2.89 7.21
CA ASP A 72 13.01 -3.65 6.34
C ASP A 72 12.37 -4.09 5.00
N VAL A 73 11.42 -3.31 4.45
CA VAL A 73 10.85 -3.51 3.13
C VAL A 73 11.55 -2.59 2.13
N ARG A 74 12.07 -3.14 1.04
CA ARG A 74 12.69 -2.35 -0.03
C ARG A 74 11.61 -1.59 -0.81
N THR A 75 11.92 -0.37 -1.27
CA THR A 75 10.97 0.43 -2.04
C THR A 75 11.61 1.09 -3.25
N VAL A 76 10.78 1.41 -4.25
CA VAL A 76 11.07 2.38 -5.30
C VAL A 76 9.93 3.40 -5.30
N LEU A 77 10.25 4.68 -5.13
CA LEU A 77 9.28 5.77 -5.28
C LEU A 77 9.12 6.10 -6.76
N VAL A 78 8.00 5.70 -7.32
CA VAL A 78 7.65 5.92 -8.73
C VAL A 78 7.02 7.30 -8.89
N ASN A 79 7.33 7.99 -9.99
CA ASN A 79 6.79 9.31 -10.31
C ASN A 79 7.04 10.38 -9.21
N ALA A 80 8.17 10.28 -8.52
CA ALA A 80 8.54 11.17 -7.42
C ALA A 80 8.59 12.66 -7.81
N ASP A 81 8.89 12.95 -9.06
CA ASP A 81 8.96 14.31 -9.62
C ASP A 81 7.67 14.75 -10.36
N GLY A 82 6.65 13.88 -10.41
CA GLY A 82 5.38 14.16 -11.07
C GLY A 82 5.46 14.27 -12.61
N ARG A 83 6.43 13.62 -13.25
CA ARG A 83 6.70 13.75 -14.70
C ARG A 83 6.36 12.52 -15.53
N ILE A 84 5.99 11.39 -14.93
CA ILE A 84 5.60 10.18 -15.65
C ILE A 84 4.13 10.32 -16.08
N GLU A 85 3.89 10.88 -17.27
CA GLU A 85 2.55 11.11 -17.79
C GLU A 85 1.83 9.82 -18.22
N SER A 86 2.57 8.86 -18.77
CA SER A 86 2.01 7.58 -19.18
C SER A 86 1.63 6.73 -17.98
N LEU A 87 0.33 6.53 -17.77
CA LEU A 87 -0.19 5.68 -16.69
C LEU A 87 0.30 4.23 -16.79
N GLN A 88 0.50 3.72 -18.00
CA GLN A 88 1.04 2.37 -18.22
C GLN A 88 2.52 2.28 -17.85
N ALA A 89 3.29 3.35 -18.08
CA ALA A 89 4.72 3.36 -17.79
C ALA A 89 5.02 3.29 -16.28
N ARG A 90 4.11 3.75 -15.42
CA ARG A 90 4.31 3.78 -13.98
C ARG A 90 4.54 2.40 -13.38
N PRO A 91 3.61 1.41 -13.47
CA PRO A 91 3.87 0.06 -12.98
C PRO A 91 4.96 -0.66 -13.80
N ALA A 92 5.12 -0.34 -15.09
CA ALA A 92 6.14 -0.93 -15.95
C ALA A 92 7.57 -0.46 -15.62
N SER A 93 7.76 0.65 -14.92
CA SER A 93 9.09 1.16 -14.52
C SER A 93 9.76 0.31 -13.45
N VAL A 94 9.00 -0.51 -12.71
CA VAL A 94 9.52 -1.40 -11.66
C VAL A 94 8.91 -2.81 -11.81
N PRO A 95 9.17 -3.51 -12.93
CA PRO A 95 8.52 -4.78 -13.24
C PRO A 95 8.87 -5.91 -12.26
N GLN A 96 9.98 -5.77 -11.54
CA GLN A 96 10.45 -6.70 -10.52
C GLN A 96 9.86 -6.45 -9.12
N ALA A 97 8.98 -5.45 -8.94
CA ALA A 97 8.34 -5.21 -7.66
C ALA A 97 7.40 -6.36 -7.29
N ASP A 98 7.40 -6.75 -6.02
CA ASP A 98 6.46 -7.72 -5.46
C ASP A 98 5.05 -7.14 -5.30
N PHE A 99 4.93 -5.80 -5.27
CA PHE A 99 3.66 -5.07 -5.18
C PHE A 99 3.77 -3.65 -5.74
N PHE A 100 2.68 -3.16 -6.36
CA PHE A 100 2.53 -1.79 -6.82
C PHE A 100 1.43 -1.09 -6.02
N LEU A 101 1.78 -0.02 -5.28
CA LEU A 101 0.88 0.79 -4.48
C LEU A 101 0.81 2.21 -5.02
N SER A 102 -0.33 2.61 -5.59
CA SER A 102 -0.54 3.98 -6.06
C SER A 102 -1.26 4.81 -4.99
N ILE A 103 -0.68 5.94 -4.61
CA ILE A 103 -1.20 6.84 -3.56
C ILE A 103 -1.97 7.98 -4.21
N HIS A 104 -3.21 8.14 -3.79
CA HIS A 104 -4.15 9.15 -4.24
C HIS A 104 -4.92 9.78 -3.07
N HIS A 105 -5.63 10.86 -3.37
CA HIS A 105 -6.61 11.49 -2.48
C HIS A 105 -7.87 11.80 -3.27
N ASP A 106 -8.99 11.28 -2.79
CA ASP A 106 -10.26 11.33 -3.51
C ASP A 106 -10.88 12.74 -3.53
N SER A 107 -11.77 12.93 -4.48
CA SER A 107 -12.57 14.13 -4.64
C SER A 107 -14.05 13.78 -4.66
N THR A 108 -14.93 14.74 -4.94
CA THR A 108 -16.36 14.51 -5.12
C THR A 108 -16.85 15.01 -6.47
N ASN A 109 -18.09 14.64 -6.83
CA ASN A 109 -18.65 15.06 -8.13
C ASN A 109 -18.92 16.56 -8.16
N ALA A 110 -18.83 17.16 -9.32
CA ALA A 110 -19.11 18.59 -9.51
C ALA A 110 -20.52 18.99 -9.01
N SER A 111 -21.51 18.12 -9.18
CA SER A 111 -22.89 18.35 -8.71
C SER A 111 -23.07 18.33 -7.18
N GLU A 112 -22.06 17.91 -6.44
CA GLU A 112 -22.07 17.87 -4.97
C GLU A 112 -21.22 18.99 -4.35
N LEU A 113 -20.65 19.87 -5.19
CA LEU A 113 -19.78 20.95 -4.75
C LEU A 113 -20.58 22.22 -4.44
N THR A 114 -20.19 22.90 -3.37
CA THR A 114 -20.65 24.23 -2.96
C THR A 114 -19.49 25.21 -3.08
N GLU A 115 -19.76 26.39 -3.62
CA GLU A 115 -18.77 27.47 -3.68
C GLU A 115 -18.60 28.14 -2.30
N TRP A 116 -17.38 28.56 -1.99
CA TRP A 116 -17.06 29.36 -0.84
C TRP A 116 -15.84 30.25 -1.11
N ASP A 117 -15.71 31.33 -0.37
CA ASP A 117 -14.50 32.14 -0.37
C ASP A 117 -13.50 31.59 0.64
N TRP A 118 -12.29 31.31 0.20
CA TRP A 118 -11.18 30.96 1.08
C TRP A 118 -10.07 32.01 0.95
N MET A 119 -9.96 32.90 1.92
CA MET A 119 -8.96 33.97 1.98
C MET A 119 -8.95 34.85 0.73
N GLY A 120 -10.13 35.25 0.24
CA GLY A 120 -10.28 36.08 -0.97
C GLY A 120 -10.16 35.30 -2.30
N THR A 121 -10.10 33.99 -2.25
CA THR A 121 -10.03 33.14 -3.46
C THR A 121 -11.26 32.24 -3.54
N PRO A 122 -12.03 32.28 -4.64
CA PRO A 122 -13.15 31.36 -4.85
C PRO A 122 -12.66 29.90 -4.89
N GLN A 123 -13.23 29.06 -4.06
CA GLN A 123 -12.95 27.61 -3.97
C GLN A 123 -14.26 26.82 -3.96
N THR A 124 -14.16 25.51 -4.02
CA THR A 124 -15.30 24.59 -3.91
C THR A 124 -15.07 23.52 -2.88
N PHE A 125 -16.12 23.14 -2.14
CA PHE A 125 -16.06 22.10 -1.13
C PHE A 125 -17.31 21.22 -1.12
N SER A 126 -17.23 20.09 -0.43
CA SER A 126 -18.37 19.26 -0.07
C SER A 126 -18.04 18.50 1.22
N ASP A 127 -18.75 18.77 2.29
CA ASP A 127 -18.56 18.09 3.59
C ASP A 127 -19.38 16.79 3.70
N ARG A 128 -19.79 16.24 2.55
CA ARG A 128 -20.65 15.06 2.50
C ARG A 128 -19.89 13.75 2.75
N TRP A 129 -18.67 13.65 2.23
CA TRP A 129 -17.91 12.42 2.20
C TRP A 129 -16.54 12.61 2.84
N ALA A 130 -16.18 11.69 3.74
CA ALA A 130 -14.88 11.62 4.39
C ALA A 130 -14.45 10.14 4.54
N GLY A 131 -13.17 9.89 4.70
CA GLY A 131 -12.60 8.56 4.89
C GLY A 131 -11.92 8.00 3.64
N HIS A 132 -11.15 6.94 3.85
CA HIS A 132 -10.35 6.29 2.81
C HIS A 132 -11.17 5.27 2.00
N SER A 133 -10.69 4.93 0.81
CA SER A 133 -11.14 3.79 0.02
C SER A 133 -9.99 3.19 -0.77
N MET A 134 -10.17 1.97 -1.27
CA MET A 134 -9.16 1.24 -2.02
C MET A 134 -9.74 0.66 -3.29
N PHE A 135 -8.92 0.63 -4.34
CA PHE A 135 -9.30 0.05 -5.62
C PHE A 135 -8.31 -1.02 -6.04
N VAL A 136 -8.86 -2.12 -6.53
CA VAL A 136 -8.13 -3.17 -7.25
C VAL A 136 -8.81 -3.45 -8.58
N SER A 137 -8.10 -4.04 -9.54
CA SER A 137 -8.70 -4.42 -10.82
C SER A 137 -8.88 -5.92 -10.90
N THR A 138 -10.08 -6.37 -11.32
CA THR A 138 -10.33 -7.79 -11.62
C THR A 138 -9.55 -8.27 -12.85
N ARG A 139 -8.98 -7.33 -13.62
CA ARG A 139 -8.12 -7.59 -14.77
C ARG A 139 -6.63 -7.67 -14.43
N ASN A 140 -6.26 -7.42 -13.15
CA ASN A 140 -4.88 -7.62 -12.70
C ASN A 140 -4.56 -9.11 -12.63
N PRO A 141 -3.39 -9.58 -13.11
CA PRO A 141 -3.06 -11.01 -13.12
C PRO A 141 -2.98 -11.64 -11.72
N ASP A 142 -2.76 -10.83 -10.67
CA ASP A 142 -2.78 -11.30 -9.27
C ASP A 142 -3.76 -10.49 -8.41
N LEU A 143 -5.05 -10.61 -8.77
CA LEU A 143 -6.14 -10.05 -7.99
C LEU A 143 -6.17 -10.59 -6.55
N ALA A 144 -5.81 -11.85 -6.35
CA ALA A 144 -5.89 -12.49 -5.03
C ALA A 144 -4.97 -11.80 -4.03
N THR A 145 -3.71 -11.58 -4.39
CA THR A 145 -2.74 -10.83 -3.56
C THR A 145 -3.13 -9.36 -3.45
N SER A 146 -3.62 -8.72 -4.52
CA SER A 146 -4.09 -7.34 -4.49
C SER A 146 -5.21 -7.14 -3.47
N LEU A 147 -6.20 -8.04 -3.45
CA LEU A 147 -7.32 -8.01 -2.52
C LEU A 147 -6.89 -8.34 -1.08
N LEU A 148 -6.02 -9.34 -0.88
CA LEU A 148 -5.47 -9.66 0.43
C LEU A 148 -4.76 -8.47 1.04
N CYS A 149 -3.92 -7.76 0.26
CA CYS A 149 -3.22 -6.58 0.73
C CYS A 149 -4.20 -5.43 1.04
N GLY A 150 -5.23 -5.22 0.23
CA GLY A 150 -6.29 -4.25 0.52
C GLY A 150 -6.98 -4.52 1.86
N ARG A 151 -7.34 -5.78 2.14
CA ARG A 151 -7.96 -6.20 3.41
C ARG A 151 -7.04 -5.98 4.61
N THR A 152 -5.79 -6.38 4.50
CA THR A 152 -4.83 -6.22 5.61
C THR A 152 -4.52 -4.76 5.91
N ILE A 153 -4.37 -3.92 4.88
CA ILE A 153 -4.22 -2.46 5.03
C ILE A 153 -5.47 -1.87 5.67
N GLY A 154 -6.67 -2.17 5.15
CA GLY A 154 -7.94 -1.64 5.67
C GLY A 154 -8.18 -2.01 7.13
N ALA A 155 -7.95 -3.26 7.51
CA ALA A 155 -8.06 -3.71 8.90
C ALA A 155 -7.09 -2.96 9.84
N ARG A 156 -5.88 -2.65 9.38
CA ARG A 156 -4.91 -1.85 10.14
C ARG A 156 -5.36 -0.40 10.32
N LEU A 157 -5.80 0.23 9.23
CA LEU A 157 -6.30 1.61 9.25
C LEU A 157 -7.49 1.77 10.19
N GLN A 158 -8.50 0.88 10.10
CA GLN A 158 -9.68 0.92 10.98
C GLN A 158 -9.30 0.74 12.45
N ARG A 159 -8.38 -0.18 12.77
CA ARG A 159 -7.90 -0.39 14.14
C ARG A 159 -7.19 0.84 14.70
N ALA A 160 -6.58 1.65 13.84
CA ALA A 160 -5.97 2.93 14.19
C ALA A 160 -6.97 4.11 14.23
N GLY A 161 -8.27 3.85 14.02
CA GLY A 161 -9.33 4.88 13.99
C GLY A 161 -9.39 5.68 12.68
N LEU A 162 -8.73 5.21 11.62
CA LEU A 162 -8.80 5.78 10.29
C LEU A 162 -9.91 5.06 9.51
N MET A 163 -11.10 5.67 9.45
CA MET A 163 -12.30 5.00 8.97
C MET A 163 -12.41 5.03 7.45
N PRO A 164 -12.98 3.97 6.82
CA PRO A 164 -13.27 3.96 5.40
C PRO A 164 -14.49 4.82 5.05
N THR A 165 -14.65 5.10 3.74
CA THR A 165 -15.84 5.75 3.19
C THR A 165 -16.65 4.80 2.32
N ASP A 166 -17.97 4.94 2.31
CA ASP A 166 -18.89 4.26 1.38
C ASP A 166 -19.18 5.07 0.10
N LYS A 167 -18.54 6.23 -0.05
CA LYS A 167 -18.71 7.14 -1.19
C LYS A 167 -18.67 6.44 -2.54
N ASN A 168 -17.72 5.52 -2.71
CA ASN A 168 -17.47 4.83 -3.97
C ASN A 168 -18.41 3.64 -4.22
N ALA A 169 -19.13 3.14 -3.21
CA ALA A 169 -20.09 2.04 -3.31
C ALA A 169 -21.25 2.33 -4.27
N ARG A 170 -21.59 3.60 -4.47
CA ARG A 170 -22.66 4.02 -5.39
C ARG A 170 -22.35 3.74 -6.87
N ARG A 171 -21.08 3.54 -7.23
CA ARG A 171 -20.63 3.40 -8.61
C ARG A 171 -19.76 2.18 -8.86
N ARG A 172 -19.26 1.53 -7.80
CA ARG A 172 -18.30 0.43 -7.88
C ARG A 172 -18.67 -0.67 -6.93
N ALA A 173 -18.63 -1.90 -7.41
CA ALA A 173 -18.88 -3.05 -6.58
C ALA A 173 -17.79 -3.19 -5.50
N TYR A 174 -18.22 -3.55 -4.30
CA TYR A 174 -17.29 -4.00 -3.28
C TYR A 174 -16.77 -5.39 -3.61
N LEU A 175 -15.45 -5.58 -3.48
CA LEU A 175 -14.84 -6.89 -3.34
C LEU A 175 -14.61 -7.22 -1.85
N ASP A 176 -14.54 -6.19 -1.02
CA ASP A 176 -14.56 -6.28 0.43
C ASP A 176 -15.21 -5.01 1.01
N ALA A 177 -16.43 -5.15 1.52
CA ALA A 177 -17.19 -4.01 2.03
C ALA A 177 -16.69 -3.52 3.40
N GLU A 178 -16.20 -4.43 4.23
CA GLU A 178 -15.70 -4.12 5.57
C GLU A 178 -14.51 -3.15 5.51
N HIS A 179 -13.65 -3.31 4.52
CA HIS A 179 -12.42 -2.52 4.40
C HIS A 179 -12.45 -1.52 3.23
N ALA A 180 -13.62 -1.29 2.61
CA ALA A 180 -13.84 -0.41 1.47
C ALA A 180 -12.90 -0.69 0.28
N VAL A 181 -12.72 -1.98 -0.07
CA VAL A 181 -12.01 -2.39 -1.27
C VAL A 181 -13.00 -2.61 -2.41
N HIS A 182 -12.84 -1.86 -3.49
CA HIS A 182 -13.73 -1.86 -4.64
C HIS A 182 -13.06 -2.42 -5.90
N ALA A 183 -13.85 -2.99 -6.79
CA ALA A 183 -13.44 -3.31 -8.15
C ALA A 183 -13.41 -2.02 -9.00
N PHE A 184 -12.28 -1.75 -9.70
CA PHE A 184 -12.22 -0.67 -10.68
C PHE A 184 -11.32 -1.04 -11.88
N ASP A 185 -11.93 -1.60 -12.91
CA ASP A 185 -11.23 -2.18 -14.06
C ASP A 185 -10.76 -1.18 -15.12
N ASN A 186 -11.11 0.11 -14.96
CA ASN A 186 -10.70 1.18 -15.87
C ASN A 186 -9.48 1.98 -15.38
N LEU A 187 -8.92 1.65 -14.22
CA LEU A 187 -7.69 2.27 -13.73
C LEU A 187 -6.46 1.64 -14.40
N VAL A 188 -5.86 2.38 -15.34
CA VAL A 188 -4.75 1.90 -16.17
C VAL A 188 -3.59 1.37 -15.32
N VAL A 189 -3.21 2.07 -14.27
CA VAL A 189 -2.11 1.68 -13.38
C VAL A 189 -2.35 0.34 -12.66
N LEU A 190 -3.62 -0.09 -12.52
CA LEU A 190 -3.98 -1.35 -11.87
C LEU A 190 -4.06 -2.51 -12.88
N TYR A 191 -4.81 -2.33 -13.98
CA TYR A 191 -5.00 -3.43 -14.94
C TYR A 191 -3.80 -3.64 -15.87
N ARG A 192 -2.87 -2.70 -15.95
CA ARG A 192 -1.61 -2.83 -16.71
C ARG A 192 -0.44 -3.27 -15.85
N ALA A 193 -0.54 -3.22 -14.54
CA ALA A 193 0.45 -3.80 -13.64
C ALA A 193 0.53 -5.31 -13.86
N GLN A 194 1.77 -5.83 -13.95
CA GLN A 194 2.01 -7.28 -14.01
C GLN A 194 2.15 -7.88 -12.61
N GLN A 195 2.54 -7.08 -11.65
CA GLN A 195 2.56 -7.38 -10.22
C GLN A 195 1.18 -7.10 -9.59
N PRO A 196 0.86 -7.69 -8.41
CA PRO A 196 -0.33 -7.32 -7.66
C PRO A 196 -0.32 -5.81 -7.38
N ALA A 197 -1.48 -5.17 -7.49
CA ALA A 197 -1.59 -3.71 -7.46
C ALA A 197 -2.82 -3.21 -6.72
N LEU A 198 -2.66 -2.09 -6.03
CA LEU A 198 -3.73 -1.39 -5.30
C LEU A 198 -3.57 0.12 -5.47
N LEU A 199 -4.68 0.83 -5.67
CA LEU A 199 -4.74 2.28 -5.56
C LEU A 199 -5.44 2.62 -4.23
N PHE A 200 -4.78 3.45 -3.44
CA PHE A 200 -5.24 3.91 -2.14
C PHE A 200 -5.66 5.38 -2.19
N GLU A 201 -6.92 5.63 -1.91
CA GLU A 201 -7.48 6.97 -1.72
C GLU A 201 -7.47 7.29 -0.22
N ALA A 202 -6.60 8.19 0.21
CA ALA A 202 -6.34 8.44 1.63
C ALA A 202 -7.47 9.16 2.37
N GLY A 203 -8.33 9.87 1.62
CA GLY A 203 -9.47 10.63 2.11
C GLY A 203 -9.97 11.59 1.04
N VAL A 204 -11.00 12.40 1.36
CA VAL A 204 -11.67 13.29 0.41
C VAL A 204 -11.19 14.73 0.60
N ILE A 205 -10.31 15.24 -0.29
CA ILE A 205 -9.69 16.57 -0.16
C ILE A 205 -10.68 17.74 -0.40
N LYS A 206 -11.89 17.46 -0.86
CA LYS A 206 -12.97 18.45 -0.97
C LYS A 206 -13.72 18.64 0.35
N HIS A 207 -13.58 17.76 1.33
CA HIS A 207 -14.18 17.93 2.65
C HIS A 207 -13.29 18.87 3.50
N ARG A 208 -13.89 19.96 3.98
CA ARG A 208 -13.13 21.06 4.63
C ARG A 208 -12.37 20.62 5.89
N ASP A 209 -12.95 19.77 6.71
CA ASP A 209 -12.29 19.30 7.93
C ASP A 209 -11.33 18.15 7.63
N GLU A 210 -11.70 17.21 6.73
CA GLU A 210 -10.82 16.12 6.38
C GLU A 210 -9.55 16.59 5.66
N GLU A 211 -9.64 17.60 4.80
CA GLU A 211 -8.47 18.21 4.17
C GLU A 211 -7.42 18.65 5.21
N LEU A 212 -7.84 19.24 6.32
CA LEU A 212 -6.93 19.64 7.40
C LEU A 212 -6.31 18.43 8.09
N LEU A 213 -7.12 17.39 8.34
CA LEU A 213 -6.63 16.13 8.89
C LEU A 213 -5.64 15.41 7.94
N LEU A 214 -5.88 15.48 6.62
CA LEU A 214 -4.99 14.90 5.61
C LEU A 214 -3.66 15.68 5.47
N ARG A 215 -3.59 16.91 5.99
CA ARG A 215 -2.37 17.73 6.07
C ARG A 215 -1.67 17.59 7.42
N ASP A 216 -2.34 17.05 8.43
CA ASP A 216 -1.75 16.85 9.75
C ASP A 216 -0.64 15.79 9.68
N GLU A 217 0.54 16.17 10.13
CA GLU A 217 1.74 15.35 10.01
C GLU A 217 1.64 14.07 10.84
N ALA A 218 1.10 14.14 12.06
CA ALA A 218 0.97 12.99 12.94
C ALA A 218 -0.05 11.99 12.38
N ARG A 219 -1.16 12.48 11.77
CA ARG A 219 -2.12 11.62 11.10
C ARG A 219 -1.53 10.97 9.85
N GLN A 220 -0.81 11.71 9.00
CA GLN A 220 -0.12 11.15 7.84
C GLN A 220 0.89 10.07 8.23
N GLN A 221 1.68 10.33 9.27
CA GLN A 221 2.65 9.36 9.79
C GLN A 221 1.97 8.08 10.28
N ARG A 222 0.88 8.21 11.06
CA ARG A 222 0.07 7.07 11.51
C ARG A 222 -0.49 6.29 10.33
N MET A 223 -1.10 6.97 9.36
CA MET A 223 -1.65 6.33 8.15
C MET A 223 -0.58 5.56 7.38
N ALA A 224 0.59 6.17 7.17
CA ALA A 224 1.72 5.54 6.50
C ALA A 224 2.23 4.28 7.23
N GLN A 225 2.33 4.32 8.57
CA GLN A 225 2.72 3.18 9.40
C GLN A 225 1.72 2.02 9.28
N GLU A 226 0.42 2.32 9.29
CA GLU A 226 -0.61 1.28 9.16
C GLU A 226 -0.65 0.67 7.74
N ILE A 227 -0.49 1.48 6.70
CA ILE A 227 -0.34 1.00 5.31
C ILE A 227 0.89 0.08 5.21
N ALA A 228 2.05 0.52 5.69
CA ALA A 228 3.28 -0.24 5.62
C ALA A 228 3.19 -1.57 6.40
N THR A 229 2.60 -1.54 7.60
CA THR A 229 2.41 -2.74 8.43
C THR A 229 1.47 -3.74 7.77
N GLY A 230 0.34 -3.28 7.23
CA GLY A 230 -0.62 -4.11 6.51
C GLY A 230 -0.03 -4.73 5.25
N LEU A 231 0.72 -3.94 4.49
CA LEU A 231 1.35 -4.40 3.25
C LEU A 231 2.46 -5.43 3.54
N LYS A 232 3.34 -5.17 4.54
CA LYS A 232 4.34 -6.16 4.96
C LYS A 232 3.69 -7.47 5.39
N ALA A 233 2.63 -7.42 6.21
CA ALA A 233 1.92 -8.62 6.68
C ALA A 233 1.36 -9.43 5.49
N CYS A 234 0.72 -8.76 4.53
CA CYS A 234 0.21 -9.38 3.31
C CYS A 234 1.32 -10.08 2.51
N LEU A 235 2.43 -9.38 2.22
CA LEU A 235 3.52 -9.88 1.38
C LEU A 235 4.33 -11.00 2.06
N THR A 236 4.27 -11.13 3.37
CA THR A 236 4.94 -12.23 4.10
C THR A 236 4.05 -13.43 4.32
N ALA A 237 2.73 -13.28 4.34
CA ALA A 237 1.78 -14.39 4.52
C ALA A 237 1.64 -15.28 3.27
N GLY A 238 2.00 -14.79 2.09
CA GLY A 238 1.92 -15.51 0.82
C GLY A 238 3.20 -16.23 0.38
N ARG A 239 4.22 -16.27 1.25
CA ARG A 239 5.53 -16.89 0.96
C ARG A 239 5.80 -18.15 1.72
#